data_c7a02fae0f8dca1dee79c0c9ef8ce657
#
_entry.id   c7a02fae0f8dca1dee79c0c9ef8ce657
#
_cell.length_a   1.000
_cell.length_b   1.000
_cell.length_c   1.000
_cell.angle_alpha   90.00
_cell.angle_beta   90.00
_cell.angle_gamma   90.00
#
_symmetry.space_group_name_H-M   'P 1'
#
loop_
_entity.id
_entity.type
_entity.pdbx_description
1 polymer ?
#
loop_
_entity_poly.entity_id
_entity_poly.type
_entity_poly.pdbx_seq_one_letter_code
_entity_poly.pdbx_strand_id
1 'polypeptide(L)'
;MAFNKAEPGKTKIGWIGTGVMGRWMCEHCMTKGYEATVYTRTKEKAQPLIDKGAKWADTPKAVAESADVIFAIVGFPPDVREVFLGADGALAGSKSGNILVDMTTSDPSLAVEIADAAKAKGVGSVDAPVSGGDVGAKEARLSIMIGGEKDVVDAVQPLFECMGKTIVNQGGPGSGQHTKMVNQILIATNMIGVCEALLYGHKAGLDLPTVLQSVGSGAAGSWSLNNLGPRIIDRNFEPGFYVEHFIKDMGIALAESKRMGLSMPGLALAHQLYMSVQANGMGKKGTHALQLALEQMSNVKH
;
A
#
# COMPACT_ATOMS: atom_id res chain seq x y z
N MET A 1 -16.61 -13.78 19.97
CA MET A 1 -15.60 -13.51 21.03
C MET A 1 -15.33 -12.01 21.00
N ALA A 2 -15.13 -11.38 22.14
CA ALA A 2 -14.76 -9.97 22.15
C ALA A 2 -13.23 -9.87 22.03
N PHE A 3 -12.72 -9.08 21.09
CA PHE A 3 -11.30 -8.78 20.97
C PHE A 3 -10.95 -7.63 21.91
N ASN A 4 -9.78 -7.73 22.56
CA ASN A 4 -9.32 -6.68 23.46
C ASN A 4 -8.81 -5.49 22.67
N LYS A 5 -9.23 -4.28 23.06
CA LYS A 5 -8.72 -3.06 22.48
C LYS A 5 -7.22 -2.91 22.75
N ALA A 6 -6.46 -2.55 21.74
CA ALA A 6 -5.02 -2.38 21.85
C ALA A 6 -4.67 -1.21 22.79
N GLU A 7 -3.74 -1.47 23.73
CA GLU A 7 -3.28 -0.50 24.72
C GLU A 7 -1.75 -0.48 24.78
N PRO A 8 -1.12 0.70 24.79
CA PRO A 8 0.34 0.83 25.01
C PRO A 8 0.78 0.17 26.31
N GLY A 9 1.94 -0.49 26.29
CA GLY A 9 2.50 -1.20 27.46
C GLY A 9 1.83 -2.53 27.80
N LYS A 10 0.71 -2.89 27.15
CA LYS A 10 0.01 -4.16 27.36
C LYS A 10 -0.03 -5.02 26.09
N THR A 11 -0.44 -4.42 24.97
CA THR A 11 -0.55 -5.11 23.68
C THR A 11 0.80 -5.24 23.01
N LYS A 12 1.19 -6.44 22.64
CA LYS A 12 2.41 -6.72 21.86
C LYS A 12 2.07 -6.80 20.38
N ILE A 13 2.87 -6.13 19.56
CA ILE A 13 2.70 -6.15 18.10
C ILE A 13 3.74 -7.03 17.42
N GLY A 14 3.30 -7.80 16.44
CA GLY A 14 4.14 -8.49 15.49
C GLY A 14 4.21 -7.68 14.21
N TRP A 15 5.37 -7.58 13.57
CA TRP A 15 5.50 -6.83 12.33
C TRP A 15 6.26 -7.61 11.26
N ILE A 16 5.59 -7.96 10.18
CA ILE A 16 6.13 -8.72 9.06
C ILE A 16 6.31 -7.79 7.87
N GLY A 17 7.58 -7.60 7.46
CA GLY A 17 7.92 -6.69 6.37
C GLY A 17 8.34 -5.28 6.84
N THR A 18 9.66 -5.09 6.98
CA THR A 18 10.29 -3.84 7.44
C THR A 18 10.90 -3.06 6.26
N GLY A 19 10.20 -3.06 5.13
CA GLY A 19 10.58 -2.31 3.94
C GLY A 19 10.41 -0.80 4.07
N VAL A 20 10.37 -0.12 2.91
CA VAL A 20 10.32 1.35 2.80
C VAL A 20 9.21 1.99 3.66
N MET A 21 8.04 1.34 3.73
CA MET A 21 6.91 1.85 4.51
C MET A 21 6.82 1.16 5.88
N GLY A 22 6.92 -0.17 5.93
CA GLY A 22 6.65 -0.96 7.13
C GLY A 22 7.54 -0.60 8.32
N ARG A 23 8.80 -0.22 8.09
CA ARG A 23 9.68 0.22 9.17
C ARG A 23 9.15 1.46 9.90
N TRP A 24 8.65 2.47 9.16
CA TRP A 24 8.14 3.69 9.75
C TRP A 24 6.83 3.46 10.51
N MET A 25 5.96 2.65 9.91
CA MET A 25 4.67 2.30 10.51
C MET A 25 4.86 1.54 11.84
N CYS A 26 5.75 0.54 11.87
CA CYS A 26 6.14 -0.18 13.09
C CYS A 26 6.78 0.77 14.12
N GLU A 27 7.70 1.62 13.69
CA GLU A 27 8.39 2.57 14.56
C GLU A 27 7.43 3.53 15.26
N HIS A 28 6.40 4.02 14.54
CA HIS A 28 5.39 4.88 15.15
C HIS A 28 4.61 4.17 16.28
N CYS A 29 4.27 2.89 16.10
CA CYS A 29 3.66 2.12 17.17
C CYS A 29 4.61 1.92 18.36
N MET A 30 5.88 1.59 18.10
CA MET A 30 6.90 1.47 19.16
C MET A 30 7.08 2.77 19.94
N THR A 31 7.11 3.90 19.26
CA THR A 31 7.22 5.23 19.88
C THR A 31 6.04 5.55 20.79
N LYS A 32 4.87 4.96 20.52
CA LYS A 32 3.66 5.07 21.38
C LYS A 32 3.64 4.06 22.52
N GLY A 33 4.69 3.24 22.70
CA GLY A 33 4.83 2.32 23.82
C GLY A 33 4.36 0.89 23.54
N TYR A 34 4.18 0.50 22.27
CA TYR A 34 3.91 -0.91 21.92
C TYR A 34 5.23 -1.69 21.77
N GLU A 35 5.36 -2.84 22.44
CA GLU A 35 6.47 -3.75 22.22
C GLU A 35 6.32 -4.44 20.86
N ALA A 36 7.39 -4.45 20.04
CA ALA A 36 7.37 -5.05 18.72
C ALA A 36 8.29 -6.26 18.57
N THR A 37 7.81 -7.30 17.90
CA THR A 37 8.63 -8.38 17.34
C THR A 37 8.55 -8.32 15.83
N VAL A 38 9.70 -8.31 15.15
CA VAL A 38 9.78 -8.05 13.71
C VAL A 38 10.38 -9.21 12.91
N TYR A 39 9.91 -9.36 11.68
CA TYR A 39 10.44 -10.29 10.68
C TYR A 39 10.46 -9.63 9.30
N THR A 40 11.49 -9.90 8.53
CA THR A 40 11.57 -9.60 7.10
C THR A 40 12.55 -10.56 6.42
N ARG A 41 12.40 -10.82 5.11
CA ARG A 41 13.28 -11.74 4.35
C ARG A 41 14.76 -11.34 4.38
N THR A 42 15.06 -10.06 4.50
CA THR A 42 16.41 -9.50 4.55
C THR A 42 16.60 -8.84 5.93
N LYS A 43 17.23 -9.55 6.87
CA LYS A 43 17.35 -9.17 8.29
C LYS A 43 17.90 -7.75 8.49
N GLU A 44 18.84 -7.35 7.65
CA GLU A 44 19.48 -6.04 7.70
C GLU A 44 18.46 -4.88 7.57
N LYS A 45 17.35 -5.11 6.86
CA LYS A 45 16.25 -4.12 6.75
C LYS A 45 15.48 -3.92 8.06
N ALA A 46 15.57 -4.87 8.99
CA ALA A 46 14.96 -4.74 10.32
C ALA A 46 15.90 -4.07 11.33
N GLN A 47 17.19 -3.96 11.05
CA GLN A 47 18.19 -3.44 11.99
C GLN A 47 17.81 -2.10 12.61
N PRO A 48 17.29 -1.09 11.86
CA PRO A 48 16.89 0.17 12.46
C PRO A 48 15.78 0.06 13.53
N LEU A 49 14.92 -0.96 13.45
CA LEU A 49 13.89 -1.23 14.46
C LEU A 49 14.47 -2.03 15.65
N ILE A 50 15.37 -2.97 15.36
CA ILE A 50 16.06 -3.74 16.38
C ILE A 50 16.90 -2.83 17.28
N ASP A 51 17.62 -1.86 16.70
CA ASP A 51 18.41 -0.86 17.42
C ASP A 51 17.54 0.04 18.34
N LYS A 52 16.23 0.13 18.04
CA LYS A 52 15.22 0.84 18.82
C LYS A 52 14.47 -0.06 19.80
N GLY A 53 14.88 -1.32 19.96
CA GLY A 53 14.33 -2.26 20.95
C GLY A 53 13.30 -3.26 20.41
N ALA A 54 13.07 -3.34 19.10
CA ALA A 54 12.27 -4.44 18.54
C ALA A 54 13.01 -5.78 18.67
N LYS A 55 12.26 -6.84 18.94
CA LYS A 55 12.78 -8.20 18.97
C LYS A 55 12.78 -8.80 17.56
N TRP A 56 13.78 -9.59 17.23
CA TRP A 56 13.82 -10.33 15.97
C TRP A 56 13.15 -11.70 16.13
N ALA A 57 12.45 -12.15 15.09
CA ALA A 57 11.97 -13.53 14.93
C ALA A 57 12.35 -14.06 13.55
N ASP A 58 12.56 -15.36 13.41
CA ASP A 58 13.08 -15.98 12.19
C ASP A 58 11.97 -16.36 11.17
N THR A 59 10.70 -16.37 11.62
CA THR A 59 9.55 -16.71 10.77
C THR A 59 8.33 -15.85 11.14
N PRO A 60 7.37 -15.66 10.20
CA PRO A 60 6.07 -15.06 10.52
C PRO A 60 5.33 -15.77 11.64
N LYS A 61 5.44 -17.11 11.73
CA LYS A 61 4.88 -17.94 12.80
C LYS A 61 5.45 -17.54 14.16
N ALA A 62 6.78 -17.43 14.27
CA ALA A 62 7.45 -17.04 15.52
C ALA A 62 7.09 -15.59 15.94
N VAL A 63 6.87 -14.68 14.96
CA VAL A 63 6.32 -13.35 15.22
C VAL A 63 4.95 -13.48 15.89
N ALA A 64 4.06 -14.27 15.31
CA ALA A 64 2.69 -14.42 15.80
C ALA A 64 2.61 -15.10 17.20
N GLU A 65 3.51 -16.04 17.47
CA GLU A 65 3.60 -16.72 18.79
C GLU A 65 3.92 -15.73 19.92
N SER A 66 4.56 -14.58 19.61
CA SER A 66 5.02 -13.58 20.59
C SER A 66 4.14 -12.33 20.65
N ALA A 67 3.11 -12.21 19.82
CA ALA A 67 2.32 -10.99 19.65
C ALA A 67 0.81 -11.22 19.81
N ASP A 68 0.09 -10.14 20.08
CA ASP A 68 -1.38 -10.11 20.16
C ASP A 68 -1.99 -9.63 18.82
N VAL A 69 -1.36 -8.65 18.17
CA VAL A 69 -1.75 -8.10 16.88
C VAL A 69 -0.59 -8.21 15.91
N ILE A 70 -0.81 -8.88 14.77
CA ILE A 70 0.23 -9.19 13.80
C ILE A 70 -0.03 -8.42 12.51
N PHE A 71 0.83 -7.48 12.18
CA PHE A 71 0.81 -6.71 10.96
C PHE A 71 1.69 -7.33 9.88
N ALA A 72 1.24 -7.27 8.63
CA ALA A 72 2.08 -7.52 7.48
C ALA A 72 1.99 -6.40 6.46
N ILE A 73 3.13 -6.01 5.88
CA ILE A 73 3.22 -5.16 4.70
C ILE A 73 4.37 -5.66 3.83
N VAL A 74 4.02 -6.42 2.79
CA VAL A 74 4.96 -7.13 1.91
C VAL A 74 4.79 -6.69 0.44
N GLY A 75 5.35 -7.43 -0.52
CA GLY A 75 5.41 -6.97 -1.91
C GLY A 75 4.17 -7.31 -2.74
N PHE A 76 3.78 -8.58 -2.77
CA PHE A 76 2.86 -9.16 -3.74
C PHE A 76 1.83 -10.09 -3.07
N PRO A 77 0.67 -10.35 -3.70
CA PRO A 77 -0.34 -11.27 -3.15
C PRO A 77 0.19 -12.67 -2.79
N PRO A 78 1.08 -13.31 -3.57
CA PRO A 78 1.70 -14.57 -3.15
C PRO A 78 2.52 -14.44 -1.85
N ASP A 79 3.24 -13.32 -1.65
CA ASP A 79 3.95 -13.06 -0.40
C ASP A 79 2.96 -12.93 0.77
N VAL A 80 1.81 -12.24 0.56
CA VAL A 80 0.75 -12.11 1.58
C VAL A 80 0.21 -13.48 1.96
N ARG A 81 -0.11 -14.31 0.96
CA ARG A 81 -0.56 -15.69 1.19
C ARG A 81 0.44 -16.47 2.03
N GLU A 82 1.71 -16.42 1.66
CA GLU A 82 2.78 -17.16 2.35
C GLU A 82 2.95 -16.69 3.80
N VAL A 83 3.03 -15.37 4.04
CA VAL A 83 3.26 -14.85 5.40
C VAL A 83 2.07 -15.02 6.34
N PHE A 84 0.84 -15.17 5.82
CA PHE A 84 -0.34 -15.43 6.66
C PHE A 84 -0.75 -16.89 6.70
N LEU A 85 -0.82 -17.57 5.55
CA LEU A 85 -1.41 -18.92 5.42
C LEU A 85 -0.38 -20.03 5.16
N GLY A 86 0.88 -19.69 4.93
CA GLY A 86 1.97 -20.68 4.76
C GLY A 86 2.20 -21.54 6.00
N ALA A 87 2.96 -22.62 5.87
CA ALA A 87 3.26 -23.54 6.97
C ALA A 87 3.94 -22.84 8.17
N ASP A 88 4.83 -21.87 7.88
CA ASP A 88 5.47 -20.98 8.86
C ASP A 88 4.83 -19.58 8.86
N GLY A 89 3.60 -19.47 8.38
CA GLY A 89 2.83 -18.24 8.33
C GLY A 89 2.28 -17.83 9.70
N ALA A 90 1.87 -16.57 9.80
CA ALA A 90 1.40 -15.96 11.04
C ALA A 90 0.19 -16.71 11.64
N LEU A 91 -0.75 -17.18 10.80
CA LEU A 91 -1.92 -17.91 11.28
C LEU A 91 -1.52 -19.22 11.99
N ALA A 92 -0.44 -19.89 11.55
CA ALA A 92 0.04 -21.13 12.19
C ALA A 92 0.51 -20.87 13.64
N GLY A 93 1.12 -19.71 13.93
CA GLY A 93 1.56 -19.31 15.27
C GLY A 93 0.51 -18.59 16.11
N SER A 94 -0.61 -18.17 15.50
CA SER A 94 -1.66 -17.40 16.19
C SER A 94 -2.52 -18.26 17.11
N LYS A 95 -2.98 -17.65 18.19
CA LYS A 95 -3.91 -18.20 19.19
C LYS A 95 -5.26 -17.50 19.06
N SER A 96 -6.32 -18.14 19.58
CA SER A 96 -7.62 -17.51 19.71
C SER A 96 -7.52 -16.16 20.45
N GLY A 97 -8.13 -15.11 19.88
CA GLY A 97 -8.03 -13.74 20.39
C GLY A 97 -6.93 -12.88 19.76
N ASN A 98 -5.98 -13.47 19.01
CA ASN A 98 -5.03 -12.69 18.20
C ASN A 98 -5.74 -12.02 17.01
N ILE A 99 -5.11 -11.00 16.43
CA ILE A 99 -5.61 -10.30 15.24
C ILE A 99 -4.52 -10.22 14.18
N LEU A 100 -4.85 -10.60 12.94
CA LEU A 100 -4.02 -10.45 11.76
C LEU A 100 -4.41 -9.18 11.02
N VAL A 101 -3.45 -8.37 10.59
CA VAL A 101 -3.69 -7.11 9.87
C VAL A 101 -2.81 -7.08 8.62
N ASP A 102 -3.43 -7.19 7.44
CA ASP A 102 -2.73 -7.03 6.16
C ASP A 102 -2.80 -5.57 5.69
N MET A 103 -1.67 -4.89 5.70
CA MET A 103 -1.52 -3.51 5.20
C MET A 103 -0.95 -3.46 3.77
N THR A 104 -0.71 -4.60 3.16
CA THR A 104 -0.28 -4.72 1.77
C THR A 104 -1.43 -4.41 0.81
N THR A 105 -1.16 -3.78 -0.32
CA THR A 105 -2.11 -3.78 -1.44
C THR A 105 -2.11 -5.17 -2.08
N SER A 106 -3.19 -5.92 -1.87
CA SER A 106 -3.35 -7.33 -2.24
C SER A 106 -4.73 -7.63 -2.82
N ASP A 107 -4.99 -8.90 -3.14
CA ASP A 107 -6.25 -9.33 -3.71
C ASP A 107 -7.38 -9.26 -2.67
N PRO A 108 -8.54 -8.64 -2.98
CA PRO A 108 -9.71 -8.66 -2.11
C PRO A 108 -10.19 -10.07 -1.76
N SER A 109 -10.13 -11.00 -2.70
CA SER A 109 -10.49 -12.40 -2.48
C SER A 109 -9.54 -13.12 -1.52
N LEU A 110 -8.25 -12.81 -1.54
CA LEU A 110 -7.28 -13.32 -0.58
C LEU A 110 -7.54 -12.76 0.83
N ALA A 111 -7.94 -11.50 0.95
CA ALA A 111 -8.31 -10.93 2.24
C ALA A 111 -9.51 -11.67 2.87
N VAL A 112 -10.51 -12.03 2.09
CA VAL A 112 -11.65 -12.86 2.53
C VAL A 112 -11.18 -14.25 2.95
N GLU A 113 -10.33 -14.90 2.15
CA GLU A 113 -9.77 -16.23 2.46
C GLU A 113 -8.98 -16.23 3.80
N ILE A 114 -8.16 -15.21 4.02
CA ILE A 114 -7.42 -15.04 5.28
C ILE A 114 -8.40 -14.85 6.44
N ALA A 115 -9.44 -14.04 6.26
CA ALA A 115 -10.44 -13.80 7.29
C ALA A 115 -11.20 -15.08 7.66
N ASP A 116 -11.61 -15.90 6.68
CA ASP A 116 -12.29 -17.16 6.92
C ASP A 116 -11.39 -18.17 7.65
N ALA A 117 -10.13 -18.30 7.22
CA ALA A 117 -9.15 -19.17 7.87
C ALA A 117 -8.84 -18.72 9.31
N ALA A 118 -8.71 -17.42 9.54
CA ALA A 118 -8.48 -16.84 10.87
C ALA A 118 -9.68 -17.09 11.79
N LYS A 119 -10.90 -16.82 11.30
CA LYS A 119 -12.15 -17.05 12.03
C LYS A 119 -12.31 -18.49 12.50
N ALA A 120 -11.92 -19.47 11.69
CA ALA A 120 -11.96 -20.88 12.04
C ALA A 120 -11.07 -21.22 13.27
N LYS A 121 -10.06 -20.39 13.57
CA LYS A 121 -9.17 -20.51 14.74
C LYS A 121 -9.52 -19.53 15.88
N GLY A 122 -10.61 -18.77 15.76
CA GLY A 122 -10.96 -17.72 16.71
C GLY A 122 -10.00 -16.52 16.68
N VAL A 123 -9.35 -16.29 15.54
CA VAL A 123 -8.42 -15.19 15.26
C VAL A 123 -9.17 -14.12 14.45
N GLY A 124 -8.98 -12.84 14.79
CA GLY A 124 -9.51 -11.73 14.00
C GLY A 124 -8.66 -11.47 12.75
N SER A 125 -9.27 -10.91 11.71
CA SER A 125 -8.56 -10.49 10.50
C SER A 125 -9.06 -9.15 9.99
N VAL A 126 -8.13 -8.31 9.54
CA VAL A 126 -8.37 -6.98 8.97
C VAL A 126 -7.49 -6.80 7.74
N ASP A 127 -8.06 -6.39 6.63
CA ASP A 127 -7.34 -5.86 5.47
C ASP A 127 -7.33 -4.33 5.55
N ALA A 128 -6.15 -3.74 5.54
CA ALA A 128 -5.97 -2.32 5.81
C ALA A 128 -4.92 -1.67 4.88
N PRO A 129 -5.06 -1.80 3.55
CA PRO A 129 -4.15 -1.17 2.62
C PRO A 129 -4.15 0.36 2.79
N VAL A 130 -3.03 0.96 2.39
CA VAL A 130 -2.74 2.36 2.68
C VAL A 130 -2.51 3.20 1.42
N SER A 131 -2.73 4.50 1.55
CA SER A 131 -2.35 5.53 0.57
C SER A 131 -1.57 6.64 1.27
N GLY A 132 -0.60 7.25 0.57
CA GLY A 132 0.28 8.30 1.10
C GLY A 132 1.77 8.07 0.82
N GLY A 133 2.13 6.88 0.32
CA GLY A 133 3.49 6.50 -0.03
C GLY A 133 4.45 6.47 1.18
N ASP A 134 5.74 6.46 0.90
CA ASP A 134 6.82 6.43 1.87
C ASP A 134 6.85 7.69 2.76
N VAL A 135 6.56 8.85 2.19
CA VAL A 135 6.47 10.13 2.92
C VAL A 135 5.31 10.07 3.91
N GLY A 136 4.12 9.61 3.48
CA GLY A 136 2.98 9.45 4.37
C GLY A 136 3.24 8.46 5.51
N ALA A 137 3.95 7.37 5.24
CA ALA A 137 4.36 6.41 6.26
C ALA A 137 5.34 7.04 7.26
N LYS A 138 6.36 7.77 6.78
CA LYS A 138 7.37 8.45 7.61
C LYS A 138 6.74 9.52 8.51
N GLU A 139 5.75 10.23 8.02
CA GLU A 139 5.11 11.35 8.72
C GLU A 139 3.85 10.95 9.51
N ALA A 140 3.54 9.66 9.64
CA ALA A 140 2.34 9.14 10.32
C ALA A 140 1.03 9.77 9.80
N ARG A 141 0.92 10.03 8.51
CA ARG A 141 -0.25 10.66 7.87
C ARG A 141 -0.89 9.84 6.75
N LEU A 142 -0.77 8.52 6.87
CA LEU A 142 -1.38 7.60 5.91
C LEU A 142 -2.90 7.72 5.90
N SER A 143 -3.50 7.49 4.72
CA SER A 143 -4.89 7.11 4.61
C SER A 143 -4.97 5.59 4.65
N ILE A 144 -5.75 5.05 5.59
CA ILE A 144 -5.89 3.61 5.86
C ILE A 144 -7.32 3.21 5.53
N MET A 145 -7.48 2.29 4.58
CA MET A 145 -8.77 1.79 4.08
C MET A 145 -9.01 0.42 4.69
N ILE A 146 -9.96 0.32 5.62
CA ILE A 146 -10.09 -0.85 6.48
C ILE A 146 -11.25 -1.72 6.03
N GLY A 147 -11.02 -3.03 5.91
CA GLY A 147 -12.03 -4.06 5.80
C GLY A 147 -11.90 -5.07 6.93
N GLY A 148 -13.01 -5.40 7.58
CA GLY A 148 -13.02 -6.37 8.68
C GLY A 148 -14.28 -6.26 9.54
N GLU A 149 -14.51 -7.26 10.36
CA GLU A 149 -15.62 -7.23 11.33
C GLU A 149 -15.41 -6.08 12.32
N LYS A 150 -16.50 -5.40 12.67
CA LYS A 150 -16.45 -4.15 13.44
C LYS A 150 -15.72 -4.29 14.78
N ASP A 151 -15.95 -5.35 15.52
CA ASP A 151 -15.33 -5.59 16.83
C ASP A 151 -13.82 -5.82 16.72
N VAL A 152 -13.36 -6.46 15.64
CA VAL A 152 -11.94 -6.65 15.33
C VAL A 152 -11.28 -5.32 14.96
N VAL A 153 -11.96 -4.52 14.11
CA VAL A 153 -11.47 -3.20 13.69
C VAL A 153 -11.37 -2.25 14.88
N ASP A 154 -12.38 -2.19 15.72
CA ASP A 154 -12.41 -1.35 16.93
C ASP A 154 -11.25 -1.71 17.90
N ALA A 155 -10.89 -3.01 17.96
CA ALA A 155 -9.80 -3.48 18.80
C ALA A 155 -8.43 -2.97 18.35
N VAL A 156 -8.18 -2.87 17.04
CA VAL A 156 -6.88 -2.43 16.48
C VAL A 156 -6.84 -0.95 16.12
N GLN A 157 -7.95 -0.22 16.24
CA GLN A 157 -8.06 1.21 15.93
C GLN A 157 -6.92 2.06 16.55
N PRO A 158 -6.53 1.89 17.84
CA PRO A 158 -5.44 2.68 18.43
C PRO A 158 -4.09 2.50 17.74
N LEU A 159 -3.86 1.33 17.12
CA LEU A 159 -2.62 1.06 16.37
C LEU A 159 -2.62 1.80 15.03
N PHE A 160 -3.76 1.87 14.33
CA PHE A 160 -3.89 2.68 13.12
C PHE A 160 -3.67 4.17 13.39
N GLU A 161 -4.15 4.67 14.52
CA GLU A 161 -3.96 6.07 14.95
C GLU A 161 -2.49 6.46 15.19
N CYS A 162 -1.60 5.46 15.40
CA CYS A 162 -0.17 5.71 15.49
C CYS A 162 0.45 6.11 14.13
N MET A 163 -0.13 5.68 12.99
CA MET A 163 0.51 5.78 11.68
C MET A 163 -0.35 6.42 10.58
N GLY A 164 -1.62 6.68 10.85
CA GLY A 164 -2.57 7.23 9.89
C GLY A 164 -3.32 8.46 10.40
N LYS A 165 -3.69 9.33 9.44
CA LYS A 165 -4.51 10.52 9.70
C LYS A 165 -5.96 10.33 9.25
N THR A 166 -6.17 9.59 8.16
CA THR A 166 -7.49 9.27 7.63
C THR A 166 -7.69 7.76 7.75
N ILE A 167 -8.54 7.34 8.67
CA ILE A 167 -8.74 5.94 9.03
C ILE A 167 -10.23 5.64 8.88
N VAL A 168 -10.58 4.81 7.88
CA VAL A 168 -11.99 4.61 7.53
C VAL A 168 -12.29 3.13 7.36
N ASN A 169 -13.26 2.63 8.14
CA ASN A 169 -13.81 1.29 7.95
C ASN A 169 -14.76 1.30 6.74
N GLN A 170 -14.48 0.46 5.75
CA GLN A 170 -15.18 0.35 4.48
C GLN A 170 -16.24 -0.77 4.48
N GLY A 171 -16.25 -1.62 5.51
CA GLY A 171 -17.15 -2.77 5.61
C GLY A 171 -16.43 -4.05 6.06
N GLY A 172 -16.98 -5.21 5.72
CA GLY A 172 -16.44 -6.52 6.07
C GLY A 172 -15.09 -6.85 5.39
N PRO A 173 -14.55 -8.06 5.62
CA PRO A 173 -13.29 -8.51 5.02
C PRO A 173 -13.25 -8.30 3.51
N GLY A 174 -12.12 -7.80 2.98
CA GLY A 174 -11.89 -7.49 1.58
C GLY A 174 -12.33 -6.07 1.16
N SER A 175 -13.16 -5.38 1.97
CA SER A 175 -13.65 -4.02 1.62
C SER A 175 -12.52 -2.98 1.59
N GLY A 176 -11.50 -3.11 2.43
CA GLY A 176 -10.31 -2.27 2.40
C GLY A 176 -9.55 -2.42 1.08
N GLN A 177 -9.31 -3.68 0.65
CA GLN A 177 -8.65 -3.96 -0.61
C GLN A 177 -9.46 -3.48 -1.81
N HIS A 178 -10.79 -3.68 -1.83
CA HIS A 178 -11.65 -3.13 -2.87
C HIS A 178 -11.57 -1.61 -2.92
N THR A 179 -11.59 -0.93 -1.78
CA THR A 179 -11.42 0.54 -1.72
C THR A 179 -10.04 0.95 -2.24
N LYS A 180 -9.01 0.16 -1.95
CA LYS A 180 -7.68 0.39 -2.53
C LYS A 180 -7.69 0.22 -4.05
N MET A 181 -8.45 -0.70 -4.61
CA MET A 181 -8.60 -0.80 -6.07
C MET A 181 -9.27 0.44 -6.67
N VAL A 182 -10.30 0.99 -6.01
CA VAL A 182 -10.90 2.29 -6.42
C VAL A 182 -9.82 3.40 -6.46
N ASN A 183 -9.00 3.48 -5.41
CA ASN A 183 -7.90 4.46 -5.35
C ASN A 183 -6.91 4.27 -6.51
N GLN A 184 -6.50 3.03 -6.81
CA GLN A 184 -5.51 2.75 -7.84
C GLN A 184 -6.06 2.98 -9.27
N ILE A 185 -7.34 2.69 -9.51
CA ILE A 185 -8.02 2.99 -10.78
C ILE A 185 -7.99 4.50 -11.05
N LEU A 186 -8.34 5.32 -10.05
CA LEU A 186 -8.33 6.77 -10.16
C LEU A 186 -6.92 7.32 -10.43
N ILE A 187 -5.91 6.84 -9.72
CA ILE A 187 -4.51 7.27 -9.92
C ILE A 187 -4.01 6.87 -11.31
N ALA A 188 -4.33 5.65 -11.77
CA ALA A 188 -3.87 5.14 -13.06
C ALA A 188 -4.38 5.98 -14.24
N THR A 189 -5.68 6.24 -14.28
CA THR A 189 -6.31 7.02 -15.34
C THR A 189 -5.94 8.50 -15.26
N ASN A 190 -5.83 9.05 -14.04
CA ASN A 190 -5.42 10.43 -13.84
C ASN A 190 -3.98 10.69 -14.32
N MET A 191 -3.04 9.74 -14.10
CA MET A 191 -1.65 9.93 -14.52
C MET A 191 -1.49 9.97 -16.05
N ILE A 192 -2.33 9.27 -16.82
CA ILE A 192 -2.36 9.41 -18.28
C ILE A 192 -2.65 10.87 -18.63
N GLY A 193 -3.74 11.43 -18.09
CA GLY A 193 -4.14 12.81 -18.36
C GLY A 193 -3.07 13.83 -17.96
N VAL A 194 -2.39 13.62 -16.82
CA VAL A 194 -1.27 14.48 -16.37
C VAL A 194 -0.12 14.46 -17.39
N CYS A 195 0.31 13.28 -17.81
CA CYS A 195 1.43 13.15 -18.74
C CYS A 195 1.08 13.70 -20.14
N GLU A 196 -0.11 13.39 -20.66
CA GLU A 196 -0.58 13.90 -21.95
C GLU A 196 -0.72 15.43 -21.94
N ALA A 197 -1.27 16.00 -20.85
CA ALA A 197 -1.41 17.45 -20.71
C ALA A 197 -0.05 18.17 -20.70
N LEU A 198 0.93 17.65 -19.95
CA LEU A 198 2.28 18.22 -19.92
C LEU A 198 2.98 18.08 -21.28
N LEU A 199 2.81 16.95 -21.96
CA LEU A 199 3.38 16.73 -23.28
C LEU A 199 2.76 17.67 -24.31
N TYR A 200 1.43 17.87 -24.28
CA TYR A 200 0.72 18.83 -25.12
C TYR A 200 1.23 20.26 -24.89
N GLY A 201 1.29 20.68 -23.60
CA GLY A 201 1.76 22.02 -23.25
C GLY A 201 3.19 22.29 -23.72
N HIS A 202 4.08 21.31 -23.55
CA HIS A 202 5.44 21.38 -24.07
C HIS A 202 5.49 21.58 -25.58
N LYS A 203 4.74 20.78 -26.35
CA LYS A 203 4.67 20.89 -27.80
C LYS A 203 4.03 22.20 -28.28
N ALA A 204 3.12 22.77 -27.51
CA ALA A 204 2.51 24.07 -27.78
C ALA A 204 3.43 25.27 -27.43
N GLY A 205 4.62 25.02 -26.87
CA GLY A 205 5.57 26.07 -26.50
C GLY A 205 5.17 26.83 -25.22
N LEU A 206 4.33 26.23 -24.35
CA LEU A 206 3.88 26.87 -23.13
C LEU A 206 4.94 26.74 -22.02
N ASP A 207 5.00 27.72 -21.12
CA ASP A 207 5.74 27.62 -19.87
C ASP A 207 4.98 26.71 -18.90
N LEU A 208 5.45 25.47 -18.74
CA LEU A 208 4.75 24.44 -17.97
C LEU A 208 4.56 24.80 -16.49
N PRO A 209 5.53 25.39 -15.78
CA PRO A 209 5.30 25.89 -14.41
C PRO A 209 4.11 26.87 -14.33
N THR A 210 4.01 27.83 -15.24
CA THR A 210 2.89 28.77 -15.31
C THR A 210 1.56 28.07 -15.64
N VAL A 211 1.59 27.05 -16.53
CA VAL A 211 0.40 26.23 -16.81
C VAL A 211 -0.08 25.53 -15.52
N LEU A 212 0.82 24.91 -14.75
CA LEU A 212 0.45 24.24 -13.50
C LEU A 212 -0.19 25.20 -12.48
N GLN A 213 0.29 26.44 -12.37
CA GLN A 213 -0.33 27.46 -11.50
C GLN A 213 -1.79 27.73 -11.91
N SER A 214 -2.07 27.78 -13.21
CA SER A 214 -3.41 28.05 -13.72
C SER A 214 -4.37 26.88 -13.54
N VAL A 215 -3.94 25.65 -13.85
CA VAL A 215 -4.85 24.49 -13.89
C VAL A 215 -4.88 23.69 -12.60
N GLY A 216 -3.83 23.80 -11.77
CA GLY A 216 -3.66 23.00 -10.57
C GLY A 216 -4.67 23.28 -9.44
N SER A 217 -5.20 24.51 -9.39
CA SER A 217 -6.23 24.93 -8.42
C SER A 217 -7.67 24.76 -8.91
N GLY A 218 -7.84 24.50 -10.21
CA GLY A 218 -9.15 24.37 -10.84
C GLY A 218 -9.65 22.94 -10.93
N ALA A 219 -10.66 22.71 -11.76
CA ALA A 219 -11.31 21.41 -11.97
C ALA A 219 -10.35 20.31 -12.48
N ALA A 220 -9.25 20.69 -13.14
CA ALA A 220 -8.19 19.77 -13.57
C ALA A 220 -7.22 19.37 -12.45
N GLY A 221 -7.29 20.05 -11.30
CA GLY A 221 -6.41 19.80 -10.16
C GLY A 221 -6.52 18.39 -9.63
N SER A 222 -5.38 17.80 -9.30
CA SER A 222 -5.30 16.49 -8.65
C SER A 222 -4.01 16.38 -7.85
N TRP A 223 -3.98 15.42 -6.91
CA TRP A 223 -2.73 15.16 -6.19
C TRP A 223 -1.58 14.83 -7.16
N SER A 224 -1.84 14.02 -8.18
CA SER A 224 -0.83 13.65 -9.18
C SER A 224 -0.33 14.87 -9.96
N LEU A 225 -1.23 15.72 -10.45
CA LEU A 225 -0.84 16.93 -11.15
C LEU A 225 0.01 17.84 -10.25
N ASN A 226 -0.45 18.10 -9.02
CA ASN A 226 0.16 19.10 -8.15
C ASN A 226 1.49 18.61 -7.52
N ASN A 227 1.67 17.29 -7.33
CA ASN A 227 2.86 16.75 -6.68
C ASN A 227 3.83 16.06 -7.66
N LEU A 228 3.33 15.46 -8.74
CA LEU A 228 4.16 14.76 -9.71
C LEU A 228 4.41 15.59 -10.98
N GLY A 229 3.50 16.50 -11.33
CA GLY A 229 3.69 17.43 -12.46
C GLY A 229 4.99 18.24 -12.37
N PRO A 230 5.29 18.91 -11.24
CA PRO A 230 6.58 19.61 -11.07
C PRO A 230 7.77 18.68 -11.25
N ARG A 231 7.70 17.46 -10.71
CA ARG A 231 8.78 16.47 -10.82
C ARG A 231 9.00 16.00 -12.26
N ILE A 232 7.94 15.88 -13.06
CA ILE A 232 8.04 15.59 -14.49
C ILE A 232 8.77 16.71 -15.22
N ILE A 233 8.44 17.97 -14.91
CA ILE A 233 9.06 19.17 -15.50
C ILE A 233 10.56 19.18 -15.12
N ASP A 234 10.90 18.91 -13.88
CA ASP A 234 12.27 18.86 -13.38
C ASP A 234 13.03 17.58 -13.79
N ARG A 235 12.39 16.70 -14.59
CA ARG A 235 12.98 15.41 -15.02
C ARG A 235 13.39 14.50 -13.84
N ASN A 236 12.76 14.65 -12.68
CA ASN A 236 12.99 13.84 -11.49
C ASN A 236 11.99 12.68 -11.43
N PHE A 237 12.41 11.51 -11.89
CA PHE A 237 11.61 10.28 -11.91
C PHE A 237 11.96 9.31 -10.78
N GLU A 238 12.59 9.79 -9.71
CA GLU A 238 12.89 8.97 -8.55
C GLU A 238 11.58 8.51 -7.87
N PRO A 239 11.52 7.27 -7.34
CA PRO A 239 10.26 6.70 -6.89
C PRO A 239 9.83 7.20 -5.50
N GLY A 240 8.58 7.61 -5.36
CA GLY A 240 7.82 7.52 -4.12
C GLY A 240 6.92 6.27 -4.14
N PHE A 241 6.61 5.78 -5.35
CA PHE A 241 5.90 4.53 -5.60
C PHE A 241 6.40 3.92 -6.93
N TYR A 242 6.84 2.67 -6.90
CA TYR A 242 7.45 2.01 -8.04
C TYR A 242 6.45 1.66 -9.15
N VAL A 243 6.88 1.80 -10.41
CA VAL A 243 6.12 1.34 -11.59
C VAL A 243 5.75 -0.14 -11.47
N GLU A 244 6.69 -1.03 -11.09
CA GLU A 244 6.44 -2.47 -10.96
C GLU A 244 5.33 -2.80 -9.94
N HIS A 245 5.27 -2.08 -8.82
CA HIS A 245 4.21 -2.26 -7.82
C HIS A 245 2.86 -1.70 -8.32
N PHE A 246 2.90 -0.63 -9.12
CA PHE A 246 1.68 -0.06 -9.68
C PHE A 246 1.09 -0.96 -10.77
N ILE A 247 1.93 -1.59 -11.59
CA ILE A 247 1.51 -2.63 -12.56
C ILE A 247 0.81 -3.78 -11.83
N LYS A 248 1.39 -4.25 -10.72
CA LYS A 248 0.75 -5.26 -9.87
C LYS A 248 -0.64 -4.81 -9.39
N ASP A 249 -0.76 -3.58 -8.86
CA ASP A 249 -2.02 -3.06 -8.34
C ASP A 249 -3.09 -2.97 -9.43
N MET A 250 -2.73 -2.47 -10.62
CA MET A 250 -3.64 -2.44 -11.77
C MET A 250 -4.03 -3.85 -12.24
N GLY A 251 -3.09 -4.79 -12.18
CA GLY A 251 -3.35 -6.19 -12.51
C GLY A 251 -4.40 -6.82 -11.58
N ILE A 252 -4.31 -6.56 -10.27
CA ILE A 252 -5.31 -6.98 -9.28
C ILE A 252 -6.68 -6.36 -9.63
N ALA A 253 -6.72 -5.05 -9.88
CA ALA A 253 -7.96 -4.35 -10.20
C ALA A 253 -8.61 -4.87 -11.50
N LEU A 254 -7.81 -5.22 -12.52
CA LEU A 254 -8.30 -5.81 -13.76
C LEU A 254 -8.83 -7.24 -13.54
N ALA A 255 -8.15 -8.05 -12.74
CA ALA A 255 -8.61 -9.40 -12.42
C ALA A 255 -9.94 -9.38 -11.65
N GLU A 256 -10.07 -8.51 -10.67
CA GLU A 256 -11.30 -8.31 -9.91
C GLU A 256 -12.43 -7.75 -10.79
N SER A 257 -12.14 -6.79 -11.67
CA SER A 257 -13.12 -6.24 -12.61
C SER A 257 -13.65 -7.35 -13.54
N LYS A 258 -12.77 -8.22 -14.03
CA LYS A 258 -13.17 -9.39 -14.86
C LYS A 258 -14.08 -10.33 -14.07
N ARG A 259 -13.76 -10.62 -12.81
CA ARG A 259 -14.57 -11.47 -11.93
C ARG A 259 -15.97 -10.88 -11.69
N MET A 260 -16.06 -9.54 -11.60
CA MET A 260 -17.33 -8.81 -11.44
C MET A 260 -18.07 -8.54 -12.76
N GLY A 261 -17.51 -8.92 -13.91
CA GLY A 261 -18.11 -8.65 -15.23
C GLY A 261 -18.08 -7.19 -15.63
N LEU A 262 -17.12 -6.39 -15.12
CA LEU A 262 -16.98 -4.98 -15.42
C LEU A 262 -15.99 -4.69 -16.54
N SER A 263 -16.34 -3.76 -17.44
CA SER A 263 -15.43 -3.23 -18.45
C SER A 263 -14.70 -2.02 -17.91
N MET A 264 -13.35 -2.06 -17.90
CA MET A 264 -12.47 -1.00 -17.40
C MET A 264 -11.46 -0.55 -18.48
N PRO A 265 -11.93 0.11 -19.57
CA PRO A 265 -11.06 0.45 -20.70
C PRO A 265 -9.92 1.41 -20.32
N GLY A 266 -10.17 2.40 -19.47
CA GLY A 266 -9.14 3.34 -19.03
C GLY A 266 -8.06 2.66 -18.17
N LEU A 267 -8.45 1.76 -17.27
CA LEU A 267 -7.50 0.98 -16.46
C LEU A 267 -6.68 0.03 -17.33
N ALA A 268 -7.31 -0.65 -18.30
CA ALA A 268 -6.63 -1.55 -19.22
C ALA A 268 -5.58 -0.79 -20.07
N LEU A 269 -5.93 0.40 -20.58
CA LEU A 269 -5.00 1.27 -21.30
C LEU A 269 -3.84 1.68 -20.40
N ALA A 270 -4.11 2.16 -19.19
CA ALA A 270 -3.07 2.56 -18.25
C ALA A 270 -2.12 1.39 -17.97
N HIS A 271 -2.65 0.20 -17.69
CA HIS A 271 -1.85 -0.99 -17.44
C HIS A 271 -0.89 -1.29 -18.59
N GLN A 272 -1.35 -1.24 -19.85
CA GLN A 272 -0.51 -1.47 -21.02
C GLN A 272 0.58 -0.39 -21.20
N LEU A 273 0.25 0.87 -20.96
CA LEU A 273 1.23 1.96 -21.00
C LEU A 273 2.32 1.76 -19.93
N TYR A 274 1.97 1.36 -18.71
CA TYR A 274 2.96 1.06 -17.66
C TYR A 274 3.77 -0.20 -17.94
N MET A 275 3.20 -1.20 -18.60
CA MET A 275 3.97 -2.35 -19.10
C MET A 275 5.05 -1.90 -20.09
N SER A 276 4.77 -0.91 -20.96
CA SER A 276 5.79 -0.31 -21.83
C SER A 276 6.90 0.39 -21.03
N VAL A 277 6.55 1.14 -19.97
CA VAL A 277 7.55 1.76 -19.07
C VAL A 277 8.47 0.70 -18.47
N GLN A 278 7.90 -0.39 -17.96
CA GLN A 278 8.67 -1.50 -17.38
C GLN A 278 9.55 -2.20 -18.42
N ALA A 279 9.02 -2.48 -19.61
CA ALA A 279 9.77 -3.13 -20.70
C ALA A 279 11.00 -2.30 -21.13
N ASN A 280 10.95 -0.99 -20.98
CA ASN A 280 12.08 -0.08 -21.19
C ASN A 280 13.03 0.03 -19.97
N GLY A 281 12.98 -0.92 -19.04
CA GLY A 281 13.92 -0.99 -17.88
C GLY A 281 13.61 -0.02 -16.74
N MET A 282 12.45 0.64 -16.76
CA MET A 282 12.07 1.69 -15.79
C MET A 282 11.14 1.19 -14.68
N GLY A 283 11.04 -0.12 -14.42
CA GLY A 283 10.19 -0.72 -13.39
C GLY A 283 10.42 -0.18 -11.98
N LYS A 284 11.64 0.26 -11.68
CA LYS A 284 12.02 0.85 -10.38
C LYS A 284 12.00 2.39 -10.34
N LYS A 285 11.49 3.03 -11.39
CA LYS A 285 11.21 4.47 -11.38
C LYS A 285 9.85 4.77 -10.76
N GLY A 286 9.60 6.05 -10.46
CA GLY A 286 8.31 6.54 -9.99
C GLY A 286 7.20 6.42 -11.05
N THR A 287 5.96 6.30 -10.62
CA THR A 287 4.79 6.13 -11.53
C THR A 287 4.67 7.23 -12.59
N HIS A 288 5.16 8.43 -12.32
CA HIS A 288 5.21 9.54 -13.28
C HIS A 288 6.24 9.35 -14.42
N ALA A 289 7.06 8.28 -14.37
CA ALA A 289 7.90 7.87 -15.50
C ALA A 289 7.07 7.42 -16.73
N LEU A 290 5.73 7.31 -16.60
CA LEU A 290 4.82 7.18 -17.74
C LEU A 290 5.06 8.28 -18.78
N GLN A 291 5.42 9.49 -18.36
CA GLN A 291 5.83 10.60 -19.23
C GLN A 291 6.87 10.18 -20.29
N LEU A 292 7.89 9.42 -19.86
CA LEU A 292 8.98 8.99 -20.74
C LEU A 292 8.50 8.04 -21.86
N ALA A 293 7.55 7.17 -21.55
CA ALA A 293 6.97 6.29 -22.57
C ALA A 293 6.15 7.08 -23.58
N LEU A 294 5.35 8.07 -23.14
CA LEU A 294 4.55 8.92 -24.05
C LEU A 294 5.43 9.84 -24.90
N GLU A 295 6.52 10.36 -24.35
CA GLU A 295 7.53 11.12 -25.11
C GLU A 295 8.14 10.27 -26.21
N GLN A 296 8.52 9.03 -25.91
CA GLN A 296 9.06 8.08 -26.89
C GLN A 296 8.04 7.78 -28.00
N MET A 297 6.78 7.50 -27.64
CA MET A 297 5.70 7.23 -28.60
C MET A 297 5.43 8.42 -29.51
N SER A 298 5.65 9.65 -29.03
CA SER A 298 5.42 10.91 -29.76
C SER A 298 6.68 11.47 -30.42
N ASN A 299 7.82 10.75 -30.33
CA ASN A 299 9.14 11.22 -30.82
C ASN A 299 9.47 12.62 -30.29
N VAL A 300 9.18 12.88 -29.01
CA VAL A 300 9.56 14.12 -28.32
C VAL A 300 10.91 13.93 -27.66
N LYS A 301 11.86 14.84 -27.93
CA LYS A 301 13.17 14.89 -27.27
C LYS A 301 13.22 16.14 -26.39
N HIS A 302 13.81 16.01 -25.24
CA HIS A 302 14.11 17.10 -24.29
C HIS A 302 15.59 17.39 -24.28
#